data_303b1cbec522a6de05b662a6cb013745
#
_entry.id   303b1cbec522a6de05b662a6cb013745
#
_cell.length_a   1.000
_cell.length_b   1.000
_cell.length_c   1.000
_cell.angle_alpha   90.00
_cell.angle_beta   90.00
_cell.angle_gamma   90.00
#
_symmetry.space_group_name_H-M   'P 1'
#
loop_
_entity.id
_entity.type
_entity.pdbx_description
1 polymer ?
#
loop_
_entity_poly.entity_id
_entity_poly.type
_entity_poly.pdbx_seq_one_letter_code
_entity_poly.pdbx_strand_id
1 'polypeptide(L)'
;VAVFDGDYASLTYAFPDHGFGQKMDAALANTTFNNPRIMRDLPRLLPELGLELTEAWGESVVEIGDGSYFRTFAETYVPYVKRAGLFSTQAVDIWLDEQHKAMENGTFFAACNYYTFLARRI
;
A
#
# COMPACT_ATOMS: atom_id res chain seq x y z
N VAL A 1 -3.27 9.21 22.82
CA VAL A 1 -2.40 8.55 21.84
C VAL A 1 -3.00 8.68 20.46
N ALA A 2 -2.17 9.05 19.50
CA ALA A 2 -2.55 9.10 18.10
C ALA A 2 -1.75 8.04 17.34
N VAL A 3 -2.44 7.26 16.49
CA VAL A 3 -1.82 6.27 15.62
C VAL A 3 -2.20 6.59 14.19
N PHE A 4 -1.20 6.69 13.33
CA PHE A 4 -1.39 6.94 11.90
C PHE A 4 -0.57 5.94 11.10
N ASP A 5 -1.19 5.29 10.14
CA ASP A 5 -0.47 4.43 9.21
C ASP A 5 -1.31 4.13 7.98
N GLY A 6 -0.65 3.64 6.94
CA GLY A 6 -1.29 3.16 5.74
C GLY A 6 -1.94 1.80 5.94
N ASP A 7 -3.09 1.62 5.32
CA ASP A 7 -3.69 0.30 5.13
C ASP A 7 -3.15 -0.26 3.82
N TYR A 8 -1.98 -0.87 3.88
CA TYR A 8 -1.25 -1.29 2.68
C TYR A 8 -1.95 -2.41 1.93
N ALA A 9 -2.91 -3.09 2.56
CA ALA A 9 -3.79 -4.01 1.84
C ALA A 9 -4.74 -3.29 0.88
N SER A 10 -4.88 -1.97 1.00
CA SER A 10 -5.66 -1.14 0.08
C SER A 10 -4.82 -0.53 -1.05
N LEU A 11 -3.50 -0.77 -1.05
CA LEU A 11 -2.60 -0.26 -2.08
C LEU A 11 -3.03 -0.76 -3.46
N THR A 12 -3.09 0.15 -4.43
CA THR A 12 -3.45 -0.20 -5.80
C THR A 12 -2.67 0.65 -6.81
N TYR A 13 -2.25 0.01 -7.89
CA TYR A 13 -1.65 0.63 -9.05
C TYR A 13 -2.47 0.22 -10.27
N ALA A 14 -2.73 1.15 -11.18
CA ALA A 14 -3.36 0.80 -12.44
C ALA A 14 -2.41 -0.05 -13.29
N PHE A 15 -2.94 -1.13 -13.85
CA PHE A 15 -2.21 -2.02 -14.74
C PHE A 15 -3.20 -2.66 -15.71
N PRO A 16 -2.87 -2.75 -17.03
CA PRO A 16 -3.83 -3.25 -18.02
C PRO A 16 -4.37 -4.65 -17.74
N ASP A 17 -3.52 -5.57 -17.31
CA ASP A 17 -3.96 -6.89 -16.82
C ASP A 17 -4.36 -6.75 -15.36
N HIS A 18 -5.65 -6.59 -15.11
CA HIS A 18 -6.18 -6.34 -13.77
C HIS A 18 -5.89 -7.50 -12.81
N GLY A 19 -5.95 -8.73 -13.29
CA GLY A 19 -5.67 -9.90 -12.45
C GLY A 19 -4.23 -9.92 -11.96
N PHE A 20 -3.27 -9.69 -12.84
CA PHE A 20 -1.87 -9.60 -12.45
C PHE A 20 -1.61 -8.35 -11.60
N GLY A 21 -2.22 -7.22 -11.95
CA GLY A 21 -2.12 -5.98 -11.18
C GLY A 21 -2.54 -6.17 -9.73
N GLN A 22 -3.65 -6.85 -9.50
CA GLN A 22 -4.14 -7.16 -8.17
C GLN A 22 -3.15 -8.02 -7.36
N LYS A 23 -2.54 -9.00 -8.02
CA LYS A 23 -1.51 -9.85 -7.40
C LYS A 23 -0.25 -9.05 -7.07
N MET A 24 0.16 -8.13 -7.94
CA MET A 24 1.31 -7.26 -7.67
C MET A 24 1.04 -6.31 -6.50
N ASP A 25 -0.14 -5.72 -6.43
CA ASP A 25 -0.53 -4.86 -5.32
C ASP A 25 -0.41 -5.62 -3.99
N ALA A 26 -0.96 -6.83 -3.94
CA ALA A 26 -0.88 -7.68 -2.76
C ALA A 26 0.56 -8.10 -2.43
N ALA A 27 1.35 -8.42 -3.44
CA ALA A 27 2.75 -8.80 -3.25
C ALA A 27 3.58 -7.65 -2.69
N LEU A 28 3.41 -6.42 -3.19
CA LEU A 28 4.09 -5.24 -2.66
C LEU A 28 3.79 -5.05 -1.18
N ALA A 29 2.51 -5.15 -0.79
CA ALA A 29 2.12 -5.01 0.60
C ALA A 29 2.68 -6.14 1.48
N ASN A 30 2.52 -7.38 1.05
CA ASN A 30 2.83 -8.55 1.88
C ASN A 30 4.32 -8.86 1.98
N THR A 31 5.12 -8.50 0.99
CA THR A 31 6.58 -8.74 1.02
C THR A 31 7.36 -7.61 1.66
N THR A 32 6.77 -6.44 1.79
CA THR A 32 7.43 -5.24 2.32
C THR A 32 7.18 -5.04 3.80
N PHE A 33 5.94 -5.26 4.26
CA PHE A 33 5.52 -4.95 5.61
C PHE A 33 5.27 -6.21 6.42
N ASN A 34 5.64 -6.18 7.72
CA ASN A 34 5.38 -7.28 8.64
C ASN A 34 3.89 -7.47 8.89
N ASN A 35 3.14 -6.38 9.01
CA ASN A 35 1.70 -6.42 9.17
C ASN A 35 1.06 -5.29 8.35
N PRO A 36 0.78 -5.53 7.06
CA PRO A 36 0.21 -4.50 6.19
C PRO A 36 -1.25 -4.12 6.55
N ARG A 37 -1.87 -4.87 7.47
CA ARG A 37 -3.26 -4.65 7.90
C ARG A 37 -3.37 -4.22 9.35
N ILE A 38 -2.28 -3.75 9.96
CA ILE A 38 -2.25 -3.45 11.41
C ILE A 38 -3.39 -2.50 11.82
N MET A 39 -3.70 -1.50 11.00
CA MET A 39 -4.74 -0.54 11.34
C MET A 39 -6.13 -1.20 11.44
N ARG A 40 -6.37 -2.27 10.70
CA ARG A 40 -7.62 -3.03 10.77
C ARG A 40 -7.74 -3.84 12.06
N ASP A 41 -6.61 -4.20 12.66
CA ASP A 41 -6.56 -4.99 13.89
C ASP A 41 -6.63 -4.12 15.15
N LEU A 42 -6.25 -2.84 15.05
CA LEU A 42 -6.16 -1.96 16.22
C LEU A 42 -7.48 -1.82 17.00
N PRO A 43 -8.65 -1.71 16.38
CA PRO A 43 -9.90 -1.65 17.15
C PRO A 43 -10.08 -2.82 18.11
N ARG A 44 -9.58 -3.98 17.74
CA ARG A 44 -9.62 -5.18 18.60
C ARG A 44 -8.48 -5.18 19.63
N LEU A 45 -7.30 -4.70 19.23
CA LEU A 45 -6.10 -4.77 20.08
C LEU A 45 -6.05 -3.66 21.13
N LEU A 46 -6.54 -2.47 20.84
CA LEU A 46 -6.45 -1.33 21.75
C LEU A 46 -7.04 -1.61 23.13
N PRO A 47 -8.26 -2.19 23.25
CA PRO A 47 -8.80 -2.51 24.58
C PRO A 47 -7.93 -3.47 25.38
N GLU A 48 -7.28 -4.42 24.72
CA GLU A 48 -6.37 -5.36 25.38
C GLU A 48 -5.15 -4.65 25.99
N LEU A 49 -4.81 -3.48 25.46
CA LEU A 49 -3.71 -2.64 25.94
C LEU A 49 -4.17 -1.57 26.94
N GLY A 50 -5.42 -1.60 27.36
CA GLY A 50 -5.97 -0.60 28.27
C GLY A 50 -6.26 0.74 27.59
N LEU A 51 -6.51 0.73 26.28
CA LEU A 51 -6.80 1.92 25.50
C LEU A 51 -8.20 1.85 24.89
N GLU A 52 -8.85 3.00 24.82
CA GLU A 52 -10.18 3.16 24.25
C GLU A 52 -10.07 4.03 22.98
N LEU A 53 -10.55 3.49 21.87
CA LEU A 53 -10.63 4.25 20.62
C LEU A 53 -11.69 5.34 20.75
N THR A 54 -11.30 6.60 20.59
CA THR A 54 -12.21 7.74 20.74
C THR A 54 -12.60 8.36 19.40
N GLU A 55 -11.70 8.39 18.43
CA GLU A 55 -11.97 8.91 17.10
C GLU A 55 -11.20 8.12 16.07
N ALA A 56 -11.77 8.02 14.87
CA ALA A 56 -11.12 7.38 13.75
C ALA A 56 -11.55 8.06 12.45
N TRP A 57 -10.61 8.24 11.54
CA TRP A 57 -10.91 8.68 10.18
C TRP A 57 -9.89 8.14 9.20
N GLY A 58 -10.24 8.20 7.92
CA GLY A 58 -9.37 7.74 6.85
C GLY A 58 -9.31 8.73 5.70
N GLU A 59 -8.21 8.68 4.99
CA GLU A 59 -7.98 9.47 3.78
C GLU A 59 -7.41 8.56 2.70
N SER A 60 -7.91 8.70 1.48
CA SER A 60 -7.27 8.08 0.32
C SER A 60 -6.22 9.03 -0.21
N VAL A 61 -4.97 8.55 -0.25
CA VAL A 61 -3.90 9.26 -0.94
C VAL A 61 -3.89 8.75 -2.38
N VAL A 62 -4.08 9.66 -3.34
CA VAL A 62 -4.20 9.31 -4.75
C VAL A 62 -3.17 10.13 -5.54
N GLU A 63 -2.43 9.46 -6.41
CA GLU A 63 -1.55 10.11 -7.37
C GLU A 63 -2.00 9.78 -8.78
N ILE A 64 -2.17 10.82 -9.59
CA ILE A 64 -2.59 10.71 -10.98
C ILE A 64 -1.62 11.53 -11.83
N GLY A 65 -1.18 10.97 -12.94
CA GLY A 65 -0.35 11.67 -13.89
C GLY A 65 1.07 11.17 -13.91
N ASP A 66 1.99 11.82 -13.20
CA ASP A 66 3.43 11.50 -13.28
C ASP A 66 3.96 10.76 -12.05
N GLY A 67 3.21 10.72 -10.94
CA GLY A 67 3.61 10.02 -9.73
C GLY A 67 4.77 10.68 -8.98
N SER A 68 4.81 10.51 -7.68
CA SER A 68 5.95 10.91 -6.85
C SER A 68 6.16 9.93 -5.70
N TYR A 69 5.30 9.95 -4.69
CA TYR A 69 5.38 9.04 -3.55
C TYR A 69 5.25 7.57 -3.98
N PHE A 70 4.24 7.27 -4.78
CA PHE A 70 4.01 5.88 -5.22
C PHE A 70 5.02 5.42 -6.27
N ARG A 71 5.64 6.33 -7.01
CA ARG A 71 6.78 6.01 -7.86
C ARG A 71 7.94 5.50 -7.00
N THR A 72 8.32 6.28 -5.99
CA THR A 72 9.40 5.92 -5.08
C THR A 72 9.07 4.63 -4.33
N PHE A 73 7.81 4.47 -3.90
CA PHE A 73 7.35 3.27 -3.24
C PHE A 73 7.57 2.02 -4.12
N ALA A 74 7.11 2.07 -5.37
CA ALA A 74 7.28 0.96 -6.30
C ALA A 74 8.77 0.65 -6.54
N GLU A 75 9.56 1.67 -6.85
CA GLU A 75 10.99 1.49 -7.14
C GLU A 75 11.76 0.93 -5.95
N THR A 76 11.39 1.33 -4.74
CA THR A 76 12.05 0.86 -3.52
C THR A 76 11.68 -0.58 -3.17
N TYR A 77 10.40 -0.96 -3.36
CA TYR A 77 9.89 -2.23 -2.84
C TYR A 77 9.73 -3.34 -3.86
N VAL A 78 9.78 -3.05 -5.16
CA VAL A 78 9.80 -4.09 -6.20
C VAL A 78 10.92 -5.12 -5.99
N PRO A 79 12.15 -4.74 -5.57
CA PRO A 79 13.18 -5.74 -5.28
C PRO A 79 12.77 -6.79 -4.24
N TYR A 80 11.94 -6.44 -3.27
CA TYR A 80 11.43 -7.42 -2.29
C TYR A 80 10.48 -8.43 -2.93
N VAL A 81 9.64 -7.96 -3.86
CA VAL A 81 8.75 -8.84 -4.63
C VAL A 81 9.56 -9.83 -5.46
N LYS A 82 10.61 -9.36 -6.11
CA LYS A 82 11.51 -10.22 -6.90
C LYS A 82 12.16 -11.30 -6.03
N ARG A 83 12.66 -10.92 -4.84
CA ARG A 83 13.31 -11.87 -3.93
C ARG A 83 12.34 -12.90 -3.37
N ALA A 84 11.07 -12.54 -3.21
CA ALA A 84 10.05 -13.46 -2.72
C ALA A 84 9.76 -14.60 -3.70
N GLY A 85 10.09 -14.44 -4.98
CA GLY A 85 9.96 -15.50 -5.99
C GLY A 85 8.52 -15.85 -6.34
N LEU A 86 7.56 -14.96 -6.07
CA LEU A 86 6.14 -15.21 -6.37
C LEU A 86 5.83 -15.12 -7.86
N PHE A 87 6.63 -14.37 -8.59
CA PHE A 87 6.47 -14.15 -10.04
C PHE A 87 7.84 -14.27 -10.71
N SER A 88 7.85 -14.50 -12.02
CA SER A 88 9.09 -14.39 -12.78
C SER A 88 9.63 -12.96 -12.70
N THR A 89 10.94 -12.80 -12.69
CA THR A 89 11.59 -11.48 -12.72
C THR A 89 11.11 -10.67 -13.92
N GLN A 90 10.93 -11.31 -15.06
CA GLN A 90 10.44 -10.66 -16.27
C GLN A 90 9.04 -10.07 -16.08
N ALA A 91 8.12 -10.81 -15.45
CA ALA A 91 6.77 -10.31 -15.21
C ALA A 91 6.77 -9.08 -14.30
N VAL A 92 7.61 -9.07 -13.27
CA VAL A 92 7.77 -7.92 -12.36
C VAL A 92 8.37 -6.73 -13.10
N ASP A 93 9.38 -6.96 -13.94
CA ASP A 93 9.99 -5.90 -14.75
C ASP A 93 8.98 -5.27 -15.73
N ILE A 94 8.15 -6.09 -16.36
CA ILE A 94 7.09 -5.59 -17.25
C ILE A 94 6.12 -4.71 -16.48
N TRP A 95 5.73 -5.13 -15.27
CA TRP A 95 4.84 -4.32 -14.44
C TRP A 95 5.46 -2.96 -14.12
N LEU A 96 6.71 -2.93 -13.69
CA LEU A 96 7.38 -1.68 -13.35
C LEU A 96 7.58 -0.79 -14.58
N ASP A 97 7.94 -1.37 -15.72
CA ASP A 97 8.11 -0.63 -16.97
C ASP A 97 6.78 0.02 -17.40
N GLU A 98 5.66 -0.67 -17.25
CA GLU A 98 4.34 -0.11 -17.54
C GLU A 98 4.01 1.06 -16.62
N GLN A 99 4.38 0.99 -15.35
CA GLN A 99 4.22 2.12 -14.42
C GLN A 99 5.04 3.33 -14.90
N HIS A 100 6.30 3.12 -15.29
CA HIS A 100 7.15 4.20 -15.79
C HIS A 100 6.62 4.80 -17.09
N LYS A 101 6.10 3.97 -18.00
CA LYS A 101 5.47 4.47 -19.24
C LYS A 101 4.23 5.30 -18.92
N ALA A 102 3.41 4.86 -17.99
CA ALA A 102 2.23 5.63 -17.56
C ALA A 102 2.64 6.98 -16.98
N MET A 103 3.71 7.05 -16.21
CA MET A 103 4.24 8.31 -15.68
C MET A 103 4.69 9.25 -16.80
N GLU A 104 5.40 8.72 -17.79
CA GLU A 104 5.85 9.49 -18.96
C GLU A 104 4.69 10.01 -19.80
N ASN A 105 3.61 9.23 -19.90
CA ASN A 105 2.43 9.57 -20.68
C ASN A 105 1.39 10.39 -19.92
N GLY A 106 1.61 10.63 -18.61
CA GLY A 106 0.66 11.34 -17.77
C GLY A 106 -0.59 10.54 -17.43
N THR A 107 -0.52 9.21 -17.50
CA THR A 107 -1.66 8.31 -17.25
C THR A 107 -1.46 7.43 -16.00
N PHE A 108 -0.45 7.72 -15.20
CA PHE A 108 -0.19 6.99 -13.96
C PHE A 108 -1.34 7.14 -12.98
N PHE A 109 -1.65 6.05 -12.31
CA PHE A 109 -2.60 6.04 -11.20
C PHE A 109 -2.11 5.10 -10.11
N ALA A 110 -2.08 5.59 -8.88
CA ALA A 110 -1.88 4.76 -7.69
C ALA A 110 -2.61 5.38 -6.50
N ALA A 111 -3.01 4.54 -5.57
CA ALA A 111 -3.73 4.99 -4.38
C ALA A 111 -3.51 4.03 -3.21
N CYS A 112 -3.65 4.57 -2.01
CA CYS A 112 -3.64 3.78 -0.78
C CYS A 112 -4.44 4.55 0.28
N ASN A 113 -5.17 3.83 1.12
CA ASN A 113 -5.88 4.43 2.23
C ASN A 113 -4.95 4.56 3.44
N TYR A 114 -5.02 5.69 4.12
CA TYR A 114 -4.32 5.96 5.36
C TYR A 114 -5.33 6.27 6.45
N TYR A 115 -5.12 5.70 7.63
CA TYR A 115 -6.04 5.86 8.76
C TYR A 115 -5.36 6.55 9.92
N THR A 116 -6.13 7.36 10.65
CA THR A 116 -5.71 7.97 11.91
C THR A 116 -6.70 7.55 12.99
N PHE A 117 -6.17 7.04 14.10
CA PHE A 117 -6.95 6.67 15.27
C PHE A 117 -6.47 7.50 16.46
N LEU A 118 -7.42 8.02 17.24
CA LEU A 118 -7.14 8.60 18.54
C LEU A 118 -7.64 7.65 19.62
N ALA A 119 -6.82 7.42 20.62
CA ALA A 119 -7.14 6.55 21.74
C ALA A 119 -6.74 7.21 23.05
N ARG A 120 -7.44 6.87 24.12
CA ARG A 120 -7.14 7.35 25.45
C ARG A 120 -7.02 6.16 26.41
N ARG A 121 -6.32 6.36 27.51
CA ARG A 121 -6.25 5.35 28.57
C ARG A 121 -7.62 5.19 29.23
N ILE A 122 -7.99 3.95 29.43
CA ILE A 122 -9.23 3.61 30.13
C ILE A 122 -9.06 3.83 31.63
#